data_a94dd21cb19b925ffe31907ef6524bf1
#
_entry.id   a94dd21cb19b925ffe31907ef6524bf1
#
_cell.length_a   1.000
_cell.length_b   1.000
_cell.length_c   1.000
_cell.angle_alpha   90.00
_cell.angle_beta   90.00
_cell.angle_gamma   90.00
#
_symmetry.space_group_name_H-M   'P 1'
#
loop_
_entity.id
_entity.type
_entity.pdbx_description
1 polymer ?
#
loop_
_entity_poly.entity_id
_entity_poly.type
_entity_poly.pdbx_seq_one_letter_code
_entity_poly.pdbx_strand_id
1 'polypeptide(L)'
;TGFLTDVVEHHKIAKNEEGRIFGQNNVTGETVELAPKSLCSMNMWGFTPDYFQNSENIFTSFLEENINELKSEFYIPFVIDSIIKKGTGRCELLSTPSRWFGVTFQEDRPGVVAKFQEFADKGIYPTPLYK
;
A
#
# COMPACT_ATOMS: atom_id res chain seq x y z
N THR A 1 3.26 17.59 -4.86
CA THR A 1 2.93 17.11 -3.51
C THR A 1 1.54 17.57 -3.14
N GLY A 2 0.77 16.73 -2.53
CA GLY A 2 -0.57 17.03 -2.02
C GLY A 2 -0.84 16.18 -0.78
N PHE A 3 -1.94 16.47 -0.12
CA PHE A 3 -2.40 15.66 1.01
C PHE A 3 -3.43 14.65 0.55
N LEU A 4 -3.38 13.44 1.11
CA LEU A 4 -4.42 12.45 0.91
C LEU A 4 -5.73 12.90 1.54
N THR A 5 -6.82 12.66 0.84
CA THR A 5 -8.19 12.85 1.34
C THR A 5 -8.80 11.52 1.77
N ASP A 6 -8.38 10.45 1.12
CA ASP A 6 -8.78 9.08 1.43
C ASP A 6 -7.73 8.07 0.92
N VAL A 7 -7.81 6.84 1.41
CA VAL A 7 -7.06 5.68 0.94
C VAL A 7 -8.01 4.50 0.90
N VAL A 8 -8.19 3.92 -0.27
CA VAL A 8 -9.08 2.77 -0.46
C VAL A 8 -8.30 1.59 -1.01
N GLU A 9 -8.40 0.46 -0.34
CA GLU A 9 -7.83 -0.78 -0.81
C GLU A 9 -8.78 -1.48 -1.79
N HIS A 10 -8.22 -1.99 -2.88
CA HIS A 10 -8.96 -2.72 -3.88
C HIS A 10 -8.35 -4.10 -4.10
N HIS A 11 -9.21 -5.12 -4.14
CA HIS A 11 -8.85 -6.49 -4.46
C HIS A 11 -9.24 -6.83 -5.90
N LYS A 12 -8.70 -7.95 -6.41
CA LYS A 12 -9.06 -8.51 -7.72
C LYS A 12 -8.97 -7.50 -8.86
N ILE A 13 -7.93 -6.66 -8.82
CA ILE A 13 -7.72 -5.66 -9.87
C ILE A 13 -7.40 -6.37 -11.18
N ALA A 14 -8.22 -6.12 -12.19
CA ALA A 14 -8.08 -6.73 -13.51
C ALA A 14 -8.51 -5.78 -14.63
N LYS A 15 -7.99 -6.04 -15.84
CA LYS A 15 -8.49 -5.39 -17.05
C LYS A 15 -9.55 -6.27 -17.70
N ASN A 16 -10.61 -5.64 -18.19
CA ASN A 16 -11.59 -6.30 -19.04
C ASN A 16 -11.09 -6.36 -20.50
N GLU A 17 -11.89 -6.98 -21.38
CA GLU A 17 -11.58 -7.10 -22.82
C GLU A 17 -11.43 -5.75 -23.55
N GLU A 18 -12.09 -4.73 -23.05
CA GLU A 18 -12.02 -3.35 -23.58
C GLU A 18 -10.82 -2.56 -23.02
N GLY A 19 -10.00 -3.17 -22.14
CA GLY A 19 -8.84 -2.55 -21.52
C GLY A 19 -9.14 -1.63 -20.34
N ARG A 20 -10.40 -1.56 -19.88
CA ARG A 20 -10.79 -0.82 -18.68
C ARG A 20 -10.39 -1.60 -17.44
N ILE A 21 -9.95 -0.90 -16.40
CA ILE A 21 -9.44 -1.47 -15.15
C ILE A 21 -10.56 -1.45 -14.11
N PHE A 22 -10.81 -2.58 -13.47
CA PHE A 22 -11.77 -2.71 -12.38
C PHE A 22 -11.09 -3.30 -11.15
N GLY A 23 -11.60 -2.93 -9.98
CA GLY A 23 -11.16 -3.49 -8.70
C GLY A 23 -12.33 -3.59 -7.74
N GLN A 24 -12.30 -4.57 -6.85
CA GLN A 24 -13.29 -4.73 -5.79
C GLN A 24 -12.85 -3.87 -4.60
N ASN A 25 -13.68 -2.89 -4.23
CA ASN A 25 -13.46 -2.08 -3.03
C ASN A 25 -13.54 -2.97 -1.78
N ASN A 26 -12.49 -2.94 -0.96
CA ASN A 26 -12.40 -3.81 0.22
C ASN A 26 -13.41 -3.47 1.32
N VAL A 27 -13.89 -2.23 1.37
CA VAL A 27 -14.84 -1.77 2.40
C VAL A 27 -16.28 -2.05 2.00
N THR A 28 -16.66 -1.69 0.75
CA THR A 28 -18.05 -1.84 0.29
C THR A 28 -18.32 -3.17 -0.39
N GLY A 29 -17.28 -3.89 -0.83
CA GLY A 29 -17.39 -5.10 -1.64
C GLY A 29 -17.80 -4.85 -3.10
N GLU A 30 -18.06 -3.60 -3.48
CA GLU A 30 -18.50 -3.24 -4.83
C GLU A 30 -17.34 -3.27 -5.82
N THR A 31 -17.61 -3.69 -7.05
CA THR A 31 -16.67 -3.58 -8.14
C THR A 31 -16.79 -2.21 -8.78
N VAL A 32 -15.68 -1.47 -8.79
CA VAL A 32 -15.61 -0.11 -9.32
C VAL A 32 -14.59 -0.01 -10.44
N GLU A 33 -14.82 0.89 -11.39
CA GLU A 33 -13.84 1.20 -12.43
C GLU A 33 -12.75 2.11 -11.86
N LEU A 34 -11.49 1.73 -12.09
CA LEU A 34 -10.31 2.46 -11.66
C LEU A 34 -9.70 3.22 -12.84
N ALA A 35 -9.43 4.49 -12.65
CA ALA A 35 -8.79 5.29 -13.71
C ALA A 35 -7.35 4.78 -13.97
N PRO A 36 -6.92 4.67 -15.24
CA PRO A 36 -5.60 4.13 -15.59
C PRO A 36 -4.41 4.90 -14.99
N LYS A 37 -4.64 6.16 -14.61
CA LYS A 37 -3.64 7.03 -13.99
C LYS A 37 -3.90 7.29 -12.51
N SER A 38 -4.71 6.46 -11.85
CA SER A 38 -4.91 6.56 -10.41
C SER A 38 -3.57 6.44 -9.68
N LEU A 39 -3.42 7.24 -8.64
CA LEU A 39 -2.27 7.13 -7.74
C LEU A 39 -2.40 5.82 -6.95
N CYS A 40 -1.31 5.06 -6.92
CA CYS A 40 -1.24 3.82 -6.16
C CYS A 40 -0.20 3.96 -5.06
N SER A 41 -0.54 3.48 -3.87
CA SER A 41 0.42 3.36 -2.78
C SER A 41 1.49 2.33 -3.15
N MET A 42 2.76 2.69 -2.94
CA MET A 42 3.89 1.75 -2.99
C MET A 42 4.05 1.01 -1.66
N ASN A 43 3.09 1.16 -0.75
CA ASN A 43 3.09 0.65 0.61
C ASN A 43 4.36 1.02 1.40
N MET A 44 4.87 2.21 1.14
CA MET A 44 6.03 2.78 1.83
C MET A 44 5.57 4.01 2.60
N TRP A 45 5.64 3.95 3.93
CA TRP A 45 5.07 4.93 4.83
C TRP A 45 6.12 5.47 5.79
N GLY A 46 6.09 6.78 6.03
CA GLY A 46 6.85 7.43 7.10
C GLY A 46 5.88 8.01 8.11
N PHE A 47 6.11 7.73 9.38
CA PHE A 47 5.23 8.14 10.48
C PHE A 47 5.95 8.98 11.50
N THR A 48 5.23 9.94 12.09
CA THR A 48 5.59 10.58 13.35
C THR A 48 5.16 9.69 14.53
N PRO A 49 5.76 9.81 15.71
CA PRO A 49 5.48 8.90 16.84
C PRO A 49 4.02 8.84 17.30
N ASP A 50 3.25 9.91 17.09
CA ASP A 50 1.82 9.99 17.40
C ASP A 50 0.96 8.99 16.58
N TYR A 51 1.49 8.48 15.46
CA TYR A 51 0.85 7.40 14.72
C TYR A 51 0.56 6.18 15.61
N PHE A 52 1.49 5.79 16.47
CA PHE A 52 1.33 4.60 17.29
C PHE A 52 0.17 4.73 18.28
N GLN A 53 0.01 5.91 18.89
CA GLN A 53 -1.12 6.17 19.80
C GLN A 53 -2.47 6.13 19.06
N ASN A 54 -2.54 6.74 17.88
CA ASN A 54 -3.73 6.70 17.04
C ASN A 54 -4.05 5.27 16.58
N SER A 55 -3.02 4.54 16.15
CA SER A 55 -3.14 3.16 15.68
C SER A 55 -3.62 2.22 16.77
N GLU A 56 -3.12 2.35 18.01
CA GLU A 56 -3.53 1.54 19.16
C GLU A 56 -5.03 1.69 19.46
N ASN A 57 -5.53 2.92 19.47
CA ASN A 57 -6.94 3.19 19.68
C ASN A 57 -7.83 2.57 18.58
N ILE A 58 -7.39 2.68 17.31
CA ILE A 58 -8.11 2.12 16.17
C ILE A 58 -8.04 0.59 16.20
N PHE A 59 -6.89 0.01 16.60
CA PHE A 59 -6.70 -1.43 16.70
C PHE A 59 -7.59 -2.06 17.77
N THR A 60 -7.78 -1.38 18.90
CA THR A 60 -8.70 -1.85 19.96
C THR A 60 -10.11 -2.00 19.41
N SER A 61 -10.63 -0.98 18.73
CA SER A 61 -11.96 -1.05 18.11
C SER A 61 -12.03 -2.13 17.01
N PHE A 62 -10.99 -2.25 16.20
CA PHE A 62 -10.89 -3.29 15.17
C PHE A 62 -10.98 -4.70 15.79
N LEU A 63 -10.31 -4.95 16.91
CA LEU A 63 -10.37 -6.24 17.60
C LEU A 63 -11.75 -6.54 18.16
N GLU A 64 -12.43 -5.56 18.74
CA GLU A 64 -13.80 -5.72 19.24
C GLU A 64 -14.76 -6.21 18.14
N GLU A 65 -14.59 -5.72 16.92
CA GLU A 65 -15.43 -6.06 15.79
C GLU A 65 -15.01 -7.35 15.07
N ASN A 66 -13.71 -7.66 15.03
CA ASN A 66 -13.15 -8.66 14.12
C ASN A 66 -12.41 -9.83 14.80
N ILE A 67 -12.40 -9.91 16.14
CA ILE A 67 -11.61 -10.92 16.86
C ILE A 67 -11.97 -12.38 16.50
N ASN A 68 -13.18 -12.63 16.04
CA ASN A 68 -13.66 -13.94 15.64
C ASN A 68 -13.46 -14.24 14.13
N GLU A 69 -12.97 -13.27 13.36
CA GLU A 69 -12.76 -13.37 11.93
C GLU A 69 -11.31 -13.78 11.64
N LEU A 70 -11.07 -15.08 11.42
CA LEU A 70 -9.73 -15.66 11.25
C LEU A 70 -8.89 -15.04 10.12
N LYS A 71 -9.52 -14.39 9.16
CA LYS A 71 -8.87 -13.77 7.99
C LYS A 71 -8.88 -12.25 8.02
N SER A 72 -9.33 -11.65 9.12
CA SER A 72 -9.30 -10.20 9.25
C SER A 72 -7.84 -9.71 9.35
N GLU A 73 -7.54 -8.63 8.69
CA GLU A 73 -6.21 -8.01 8.68
C GLU A 73 -6.32 -6.53 9.01
N PHE A 74 -5.46 -6.06 9.90
CA PHE A 74 -5.37 -4.66 10.29
C PHE A 74 -4.38 -3.94 9.40
N TYR A 75 -4.86 -3.28 8.36
CA TYR A 75 -4.05 -2.66 7.33
C TYR A 75 -3.60 -1.25 7.68
N ILE A 76 -2.36 -0.90 7.34
CA ILE A 76 -1.86 0.48 7.46
C ILE A 76 -2.75 1.48 6.70
N PRO A 77 -3.18 1.25 5.45
CA PRO A 77 -4.10 2.14 4.74
C PRO A 77 -5.39 2.43 5.50
N PHE A 78 -5.98 1.45 6.17
CA PHE A 78 -7.18 1.62 6.99
C PHE A 78 -6.93 2.58 8.17
N VAL A 79 -5.77 2.45 8.83
CA VAL A 79 -5.39 3.35 9.93
C VAL A 79 -5.23 4.77 9.43
N ILE A 80 -4.54 4.97 8.30
CA ILE A 80 -4.32 6.30 7.71
C ILE A 80 -5.64 6.94 7.28
N ASP A 81 -6.52 6.20 6.61
CA ASP A 81 -7.84 6.68 6.23
C ASP A 81 -8.66 7.11 7.45
N SER A 82 -8.62 6.31 8.53
CA SER A 82 -9.28 6.64 9.80
C SER A 82 -8.73 7.92 10.44
N ILE A 83 -7.40 8.11 10.44
CA ILE A 83 -6.75 9.31 10.97
C ILE A 83 -7.15 10.55 10.16
N ILE A 84 -7.18 10.44 8.83
CA ILE A 84 -7.58 11.54 7.93
C ILE A 84 -9.06 11.91 8.16
N LYS A 85 -9.94 10.91 8.16
CA LYS A 85 -11.38 11.12 8.34
C LYS A 85 -11.76 11.69 9.71
N LYS A 86 -11.04 11.29 10.76
CA LYS A 86 -11.20 11.85 12.11
C LYS A 86 -10.58 13.25 12.26
N GLY A 87 -9.78 13.71 11.30
CA GLY A 87 -9.08 14.99 11.37
C GLY A 87 -7.98 15.04 12.44
N THR A 88 -7.51 13.89 12.92
CA THR A 88 -6.45 13.81 13.95
C THR A 88 -5.04 13.82 13.37
N GLY A 89 -4.92 13.75 12.04
CA GLY A 89 -3.65 13.84 11.34
C GLY A 89 -3.85 14.07 9.84
N ARG A 90 -2.73 14.21 9.14
CA ARG A 90 -2.69 14.39 7.70
C ARG A 90 -1.57 13.53 7.11
N CYS A 91 -1.76 13.07 5.89
CA CYS A 91 -0.77 12.29 5.16
C CYS A 91 -0.37 13.04 3.88
N GLU A 92 0.92 13.38 3.76
CA GLU A 92 1.45 13.98 2.54
C GLU A 92 1.81 12.90 1.53
N LEU A 93 1.40 13.11 0.27
CA LEU A 93 1.73 12.22 -0.83
C LEU A 93 3.09 12.60 -1.41
N LEU A 94 4.03 11.67 -1.38
CA LEU A 94 5.33 11.78 -2.04
C LEU A 94 5.31 10.95 -3.32
N SER A 95 5.51 11.58 -4.47
CA SER A 95 5.61 10.87 -5.74
C SER A 95 7.03 10.34 -5.98
N THR A 96 7.13 9.18 -6.61
CA THR A 96 8.39 8.59 -7.01
C THR A 96 8.36 8.13 -8.48
N PRO A 97 9.45 8.31 -9.25
CA PRO A 97 9.59 7.73 -10.58
C PRO A 97 9.98 6.25 -10.55
N SER A 98 10.24 5.70 -9.37
CA SER A 98 10.66 4.31 -9.22
C SER A 98 9.56 3.36 -9.65
N ARG A 99 9.96 2.23 -10.26
CA ARG A 99 9.05 1.12 -10.55
C ARG A 99 9.05 0.18 -9.37
N TRP A 100 7.86 -0.17 -8.92
CA TRP A 100 7.69 -1.18 -7.90
C TRP A 100 8.01 -2.58 -8.44
N PHE A 101 8.72 -3.36 -7.65
CA PHE A 101 8.88 -4.80 -7.82
C PHE A 101 9.09 -5.42 -6.44
N GLY A 102 8.71 -6.67 -6.28
CA GLY A 102 8.80 -7.33 -4.97
C GLY A 102 8.65 -8.84 -5.09
N VAL A 103 8.81 -9.52 -3.96
CA VAL A 103 8.62 -10.97 -3.84
C VAL A 103 7.39 -11.20 -2.97
N THR A 104 6.32 -11.68 -3.57
CA THR A 104 5.13 -12.18 -2.86
C THR A 104 5.07 -13.70 -2.97
N PHE A 105 5.41 -14.23 -4.14
CA PHE A 105 5.43 -15.64 -4.44
C PHE A 105 6.84 -16.10 -4.84
N GLN A 106 7.08 -17.40 -4.77
CA GLN A 106 8.37 -18.00 -5.11
C GLN A 106 8.81 -17.67 -6.55
N GLU A 107 7.87 -17.56 -7.46
CA GLU A 107 8.05 -17.25 -8.87
C GLU A 107 8.60 -15.85 -9.12
N ASP A 108 8.35 -14.90 -8.22
CA ASP A 108 8.83 -13.52 -8.35
C ASP A 108 10.33 -13.40 -8.09
N ARG A 109 10.90 -14.31 -7.29
CA ARG A 109 12.27 -14.23 -6.78
C ARG A 109 13.33 -14.09 -7.87
N PRO A 110 13.33 -14.87 -8.96
CA PRO A 110 14.36 -14.75 -10.00
C PRO A 110 14.38 -13.36 -10.66
N GLY A 111 13.20 -12.77 -10.91
CA GLY A 111 13.07 -11.44 -11.49
C GLY A 111 13.62 -10.35 -10.56
N VAL A 112 13.34 -10.46 -9.28
CA VAL A 112 13.82 -9.51 -8.27
C VAL A 112 15.34 -9.59 -8.10
N VAL A 113 15.90 -10.81 -8.05
CA VAL A 113 17.35 -11.02 -7.99
C VAL A 113 18.05 -10.39 -9.21
N ALA A 114 17.53 -10.65 -10.42
CA ALA A 114 18.08 -10.06 -11.65
C ALA A 114 18.02 -8.52 -11.62
N LYS A 115 16.94 -7.95 -11.07
CA LYS A 115 16.78 -6.50 -10.97
C LYS A 115 17.78 -5.87 -9.99
N PHE A 116 18.02 -6.50 -8.85
CA PHE A 116 19.06 -6.02 -7.92
C PHE A 116 20.47 -6.17 -8.49
N GLN A 117 20.75 -7.25 -9.23
CA GLN A 117 22.02 -7.39 -9.92
C GLN A 117 22.22 -6.28 -10.95
N GLU A 118 21.19 -5.97 -11.75
CA GLU A 118 21.22 -4.85 -12.70
C GLU A 118 21.57 -3.52 -12.00
N PHE A 119 21.00 -3.27 -10.82
CA PHE A 119 21.27 -2.05 -10.05
C PHE A 119 22.70 -2.00 -9.52
N ALA A 120 23.24 -3.13 -9.08
CA ALA A 120 24.65 -3.25 -8.68
C ALA A 120 25.59 -3.02 -9.87
N ASP A 121 25.33 -3.67 -11.01
CA ASP A 121 26.13 -3.55 -12.23
C ASP A 121 26.15 -2.11 -12.79
N LYS A 122 25.04 -1.39 -12.63
CA LYS A 122 24.92 0.03 -13.01
C LYS A 122 25.49 1.00 -11.96
N GLY A 123 25.98 0.50 -10.83
CA GLY A 123 26.48 1.33 -9.73
C GLY A 123 25.42 2.14 -8.99
N ILE A 124 24.13 1.79 -9.16
CA ILE A 124 23.02 2.42 -8.42
C ILE A 124 23.09 2.01 -6.96
N TYR A 125 23.43 0.73 -6.70
CA TYR A 125 23.73 0.23 -5.37
C TYR A 125 25.20 -0.17 -5.26
N PRO A 126 25.87 0.14 -4.14
CA PRO A 126 27.23 -0.32 -3.91
C PRO A 126 27.26 -1.83 -3.65
N THR A 127 28.41 -2.46 -3.98
CA THR A 127 28.67 -3.86 -3.66
C THR A 127 29.96 -3.94 -2.84
N PRO A 128 29.91 -4.39 -1.56
CA PRO A 128 28.72 -4.75 -0.80
C PRO A 128 27.83 -3.55 -0.44
N LEU A 129 26.54 -3.78 -0.22
CA LEU A 129 25.55 -2.73 0.08
C LEU A 129 25.90 -1.95 1.36
N TYR A 130 26.47 -2.65 2.34
CA TYR A 130 26.95 -2.10 3.62
C TYR A 130 28.44 -2.35 3.75
N LYS A 131 29.16 -1.36 4.29
CA LYS A 131 30.55 -1.46 4.67
C LYS A 131 30.67 -1.76 6.15
#